data_c53eeed14da2abab8beb24b32c3ffbb0
#
_entry.id   c53eeed14da2abab8beb24b32c3ffbb0
#
_cell.length_a   1.000
_cell.length_b   1.000
_cell.length_c   1.000
_cell.angle_alpha   90.00
_cell.angle_beta   90.00
_cell.angle_gamma   90.00
#
_symmetry.space_group_name_H-M   'P 1'
#
loop_
_entity.id
_entity.type
_entity.pdbx_description
1 polymer ?
#
loop_
_entity_poly.entity_id
_entity_poly.type
_entity_poly.pdbx_seq_one_letter_code
_entity_poly.pdbx_strand_id
1 'polypeptide(L)'
;MSPVSSQNEIFIRTSNIWNRLPLLGVISHSNAREIFLATTDGAQPMSHISTDTSWMSRGNCADRDPSIFFPSDGVGVERAKKLCEGCPSQSPCLEYALANRVEHGVWGGASERQRRRVLKARRQVLLRESSLQIS
;
A
#
# COMPACT_ATOMS: atom_id res chain seq x y z
N MET A 1 36.26 6.51 33.33
CA MET A 1 35.28 5.43 33.14
C MET A 1 33.90 6.05 32.93
N SER A 2 33.54 6.27 31.73
CA SER A 2 32.22 6.81 31.40
C SER A 2 31.43 5.70 30.68
N PRO A 3 30.23 5.33 31.14
CA PRO A 3 29.42 4.40 30.40
C PRO A 3 28.86 5.12 29.18
N VAL A 4 29.22 4.63 28.05
CA VAL A 4 28.57 5.01 26.75
C VAL A 4 27.14 4.54 26.83
N SER A 5 26.26 5.50 27.11
CA SER A 5 24.83 5.28 27.19
C SER A 5 24.26 5.00 25.81
N SER A 6 23.79 3.84 25.66
CA SER A 6 22.81 3.30 24.74
C SER A 6 21.75 4.31 24.34
N GLN A 7 21.87 4.91 23.17
CA GLN A 7 20.80 5.70 22.56
C GLN A 7 20.37 5.13 21.21
N ASN A 8 20.53 3.85 20.99
CA ASN A 8 20.15 3.22 19.70
C ASN A 8 18.92 2.31 19.76
N GLU A 9 18.13 2.33 20.83
CA GLU A 9 17.01 1.39 20.95
C GLU A 9 15.60 1.98 20.70
N ILE A 10 15.48 3.24 20.35
CA ILE A 10 14.13 3.84 20.20
C ILE A 10 13.67 3.96 18.75
N PHE A 11 14.50 3.60 17.76
CA PHE A 11 14.16 3.89 16.36
C PHE A 11 13.59 2.72 15.55
N ILE A 12 13.28 1.59 16.16
CA ILE A 12 12.78 0.41 15.43
C ILE A 12 11.27 0.18 15.60
N ARG A 13 10.54 1.11 16.20
CA ARG A 13 9.14 0.81 16.60
C ARG A 13 8.02 1.42 15.77
N THR A 14 8.31 2.14 14.69
CA THR A 14 7.27 2.79 13.90
C THR A 14 7.15 2.34 12.43
N SER A 15 7.92 1.33 12.03
CA SER A 15 7.91 0.88 10.62
C SER A 15 6.98 -0.30 10.34
N ASN A 16 6.19 -0.76 11.29
CA ASN A 16 5.38 -1.97 11.15
C ASN A 16 3.88 -1.72 10.95
N ILE A 17 3.50 -0.61 10.31
CA ILE A 17 2.10 -0.41 9.92
C ILE A 17 1.65 -1.46 8.90
N TRP A 18 2.59 -2.07 8.19
CA TRP A 18 2.29 -3.09 7.19
C TRP A 18 2.11 -4.51 7.74
N ASN A 19 2.38 -4.73 9.04
CA ASN A 19 2.25 -6.05 9.67
C ASN A 19 0.97 -6.21 10.50
N ARG A 20 0.12 -5.21 10.55
CA ARG A 20 -1.20 -5.29 11.17
C ARG A 20 -2.29 -5.44 10.13
N LEU A 21 -2.25 -6.53 9.39
CA LEU A 21 -3.49 -7.11 8.88
C LEU A 21 -4.15 -7.80 10.07
N PRO A 22 -5.31 -7.35 10.52
CA PRO A 22 -6.07 -8.14 11.46
C PRO A 22 -6.39 -9.47 10.79
N LEU A 23 -5.98 -10.54 11.42
CA LEU A 23 -6.59 -11.84 11.22
C LEU A 23 -8.05 -11.68 11.63
N LEU A 24 -8.87 -11.25 10.72
CA LEU A 24 -10.32 -11.28 10.89
C LEU A 24 -10.73 -12.74 10.85
N GLY A 25 -10.79 -13.24 11.96
CA GLY A 25 -11.85 -13.75 12.71
C GLY A 25 -12.92 -14.45 11.92
N VAL A 26 -12.93 -15.79 12.09
CA VAL A 26 -14.13 -16.57 12.32
C VAL A 26 -15.40 -15.93 11.75
N ILE A 27 -15.66 -16.18 10.48
CA ILE A 27 -17.00 -16.03 9.93
C ILE A 27 -17.79 -17.24 10.43
N SER A 28 -18.61 -17.00 11.43
CA SER A 28 -19.60 -17.94 11.92
C SER A 28 -20.51 -18.38 10.78
N HIS A 29 -20.62 -19.68 10.57
CA HIS A 29 -21.32 -20.35 9.48
C HIS A 29 -22.85 -20.30 9.61
N SER A 30 -23.46 -19.20 9.99
CA SER A 30 -24.91 -19.20 10.24
C SER A 30 -25.78 -18.30 9.37
N ASN A 31 -25.26 -17.66 8.34
CA ASN A 31 -26.14 -16.82 7.49
C ASN A 31 -25.79 -16.84 6.00
N ALA A 32 -25.50 -18.02 5.46
CA ALA A 32 -25.20 -18.17 4.03
C ALA A 32 -26.44 -18.17 3.11
N ARG A 33 -27.64 -17.81 3.58
CA ARG A 33 -28.88 -17.89 2.78
C ARG A 33 -29.59 -16.59 2.46
N GLU A 34 -29.18 -15.45 2.97
CA GLU A 34 -29.93 -14.20 2.75
C GLU A 34 -29.20 -13.12 1.95
N ILE A 35 -28.01 -13.39 1.44
CA ILE A 35 -27.26 -12.39 0.63
C ILE A 35 -27.41 -12.63 -0.88
N PHE A 36 -28.31 -13.52 -1.31
CA PHE A 36 -28.39 -13.91 -2.73
C PHE A 36 -29.44 -13.15 -3.54
N LEU A 37 -30.06 -12.10 -3.03
CA LEU A 37 -31.11 -11.36 -3.74
C LEU A 37 -30.93 -9.85 -3.84
N ALA A 38 -29.71 -9.35 -3.82
CA ALA A 38 -29.49 -7.95 -4.17
C ALA A 38 -28.14 -7.78 -4.86
N THR A 39 -28.25 -7.47 -6.11
CA THR A 39 -27.25 -6.95 -7.04
C THR A 39 -26.71 -7.96 -8.05
N THR A 40 -27.46 -8.13 -9.11
CA THR A 40 -26.91 -8.22 -10.46
C THR A 40 -26.14 -6.93 -10.76
N ASP A 41 -25.00 -6.74 -10.13
CA ASP A 41 -24.06 -5.75 -10.59
C ASP A 41 -22.76 -6.46 -10.96
N GLY A 42 -22.45 -6.31 -12.24
CA GLY A 42 -21.52 -7.10 -13.00
C GLY A 42 -20.22 -7.43 -12.32
N ALA A 43 -19.82 -8.67 -12.46
CA ALA A 43 -18.46 -9.11 -12.25
C ALA A 43 -17.52 -8.15 -12.98
N GLN A 44 -16.92 -7.24 -12.27
CA GLN A 44 -15.95 -6.30 -12.80
C GLN A 44 -14.70 -7.10 -13.19
N PRO A 45 -14.30 -7.11 -14.44
CA PRO A 45 -13.06 -7.73 -14.84
C PRO A 45 -11.90 -7.04 -14.14
N MET A 46 -10.96 -7.79 -13.63
CA MET A 46 -9.77 -7.43 -12.84
C MET A 46 -8.76 -6.52 -13.58
N SER A 47 -9.22 -5.60 -14.38
CA SER A 47 -8.39 -4.63 -15.09
C SER A 47 -8.87 -3.21 -14.90
N HIS A 48 -9.20 -2.84 -13.65
CA HIS A 48 -9.42 -1.44 -13.34
C HIS A 48 -8.08 -0.73 -13.17
N ILE A 49 -7.60 -0.17 -14.27
CA ILE A 49 -6.75 1.01 -14.20
C ILE A 49 -7.57 2.04 -13.42
N SER A 50 -7.17 2.32 -12.20
CA SER A 50 -7.84 3.34 -11.41
C SER A 50 -7.63 4.69 -12.08
N THR A 51 -8.70 5.26 -12.59
CA THR A 51 -8.69 6.60 -13.22
C THR A 51 -9.05 7.70 -12.25
N ASP A 52 -9.53 7.33 -11.06
CA ASP A 52 -9.84 8.32 -10.04
C ASP A 52 -8.56 8.96 -9.50
N THR A 53 -8.43 10.25 -9.72
CA THR A 53 -7.32 11.10 -9.27
C THR A 53 -7.76 12.21 -8.34
N SER A 54 -9.01 12.21 -7.90
CA SER A 54 -9.59 13.25 -7.03
C SER A 54 -8.84 13.43 -5.71
N TRP A 55 -8.21 12.37 -5.22
CA TRP A 55 -7.38 12.37 -4.01
C TRP A 55 -6.08 13.16 -4.15
N MET A 56 -5.58 13.42 -5.38
CA MET A 56 -4.30 14.09 -5.61
C MET A 56 -4.28 15.52 -5.05
N SER A 57 -5.39 16.24 -5.16
CA SER A 57 -5.50 17.61 -4.65
C SER A 57 -5.37 17.72 -3.13
N ARG A 58 -5.59 16.62 -2.42
CA ARG A 58 -5.49 16.56 -0.95
C ARG A 58 -4.15 16.02 -0.46
N GLY A 59 -3.26 15.70 -1.38
CA GLY A 59 -1.93 15.18 -1.04
C GLY A 59 -1.00 16.26 -0.51
N ASN A 60 -0.12 15.92 0.44
CA ASN A 60 0.93 16.82 0.92
C ASN A 60 1.89 17.29 -0.18
N CYS A 61 1.82 16.67 -1.34
CA CYS A 61 2.63 16.97 -2.53
C CYS A 61 1.96 17.93 -3.52
N ALA A 62 0.68 18.31 -3.31
CA ALA A 62 -0.09 19.07 -4.28
C ALA A 62 0.58 20.40 -4.69
N ASP A 63 1.21 21.08 -3.72
CA ASP A 63 1.87 22.37 -3.91
C ASP A 63 3.41 22.28 -4.02
N ARG A 64 3.93 21.06 -4.26
CA ARG A 64 5.37 20.84 -4.29
C ARG A 64 5.85 20.50 -5.70
N ASP A 65 7.15 20.76 -5.93
CA ASP A 65 7.81 20.38 -7.19
C ASP A 65 7.73 18.85 -7.36
N PRO A 66 7.14 18.36 -8.46
CA PRO A 66 7.03 16.93 -8.74
C PRO A 66 8.37 16.20 -8.79
N SER A 67 9.45 16.88 -9.17
CA SER A 67 10.80 16.29 -9.30
C SER A 67 11.29 15.67 -7.99
N ILE A 68 10.84 16.17 -6.84
CA ILE A 68 11.18 15.65 -5.52
C ILE A 68 10.77 14.18 -5.37
N PHE A 69 9.69 13.77 -6.06
CA PHE A 69 9.16 12.42 -5.97
C PHE A 69 9.74 11.46 -7.01
N PHE A 70 10.64 11.95 -7.87
CA PHE A 70 11.35 11.17 -8.88
C PHE A 70 12.88 11.22 -8.67
N PRO A 71 13.37 10.92 -7.47
CA PRO A 71 14.79 11.00 -7.18
C PRO A 71 15.60 9.92 -7.90
N SER A 72 16.84 10.23 -8.22
CA SER A 72 17.79 9.30 -8.81
C SER A 72 18.62 8.55 -7.77
N ASP A 73 18.58 8.97 -6.51
CA ASP A 73 19.37 8.42 -5.41
C ASP A 73 18.53 7.99 -4.19
N GLY A 74 19.16 7.23 -3.30
CA GLY A 74 18.51 6.74 -2.10
C GLY A 74 18.16 7.83 -1.08
N VAL A 75 18.95 8.89 -1.00
CA VAL A 75 18.72 10.01 -0.08
C VAL A 75 17.49 10.79 -0.50
N GLY A 76 17.34 11.04 -1.79
CA GLY A 76 16.15 11.65 -2.37
C GLY A 76 14.91 10.78 -2.14
N VAL A 77 15.03 9.46 -2.29
CA VAL A 77 13.92 8.52 -1.99
C VAL A 77 13.45 8.67 -0.54
N GLU A 78 14.36 8.68 0.44
CA GLU A 78 13.98 8.83 1.85
C GLU A 78 13.39 10.22 2.15
N ARG A 79 13.87 11.26 1.49
CA ARG A 79 13.29 12.61 1.58
C ARG A 79 11.85 12.64 1.05
N ALA A 80 11.62 12.07 -0.11
CA ALA A 80 10.29 11.97 -0.71
C ALA A 80 9.32 11.16 0.18
N LYS A 81 9.77 10.05 0.75
CA LYS A 81 8.98 9.23 1.68
C LYS A 81 8.55 10.01 2.91
N LYS A 82 9.44 10.82 3.50
CA LYS A 82 9.10 11.68 4.64
C LYS A 82 7.99 12.68 4.31
N LEU A 83 7.94 13.21 3.11
CA LEU A 83 6.85 14.09 2.67
C LEU A 83 5.50 13.37 2.56
N CYS A 84 5.54 12.06 2.33
CA CYS A 84 4.34 11.22 2.30
C CYS A 84 3.87 10.78 3.69
N GLU A 85 4.69 10.94 4.74
CA GLU A 85 4.31 10.63 6.11
C GLU A 85 3.16 11.53 6.56
N GLY A 86 2.08 10.95 7.10
CA GLY A 86 0.91 11.70 7.53
C GLY A 86 0.09 12.32 6.39
N CYS A 87 0.37 11.97 5.14
CA CYS A 87 -0.41 12.45 4.01
C CYS A 87 -1.82 11.84 4.02
N PRO A 88 -2.90 12.63 3.95
CA PRO A 88 -4.27 12.09 3.93
C PRO A 88 -4.55 11.25 2.68
N SER A 89 -3.80 11.46 1.62
CA SER A 89 -3.93 10.73 0.36
C SER A 89 -2.90 9.60 0.19
N GLN A 90 -2.19 9.22 1.25
CA GLN A 90 -1.12 8.22 1.17
C GLN A 90 -1.61 6.87 0.65
N SER A 91 -2.72 6.37 1.21
CA SER A 91 -3.29 5.07 0.84
C SER A 91 -3.82 5.05 -0.61
N PRO A 92 -4.73 5.95 -1.03
CA PRO A 92 -5.20 5.96 -2.41
C PRO A 92 -4.08 6.22 -3.43
N CYS A 93 -3.07 7.02 -3.08
CA CYS A 93 -1.89 7.26 -3.90
C CYS A 93 -1.09 5.97 -4.15
N LEU A 94 -0.87 5.17 -3.11
CA LEU A 94 -0.18 3.90 -3.24
C LEU A 94 -0.99 2.90 -4.06
N GLU A 95 -2.29 2.75 -3.78
CA GLU A 95 -3.16 1.84 -4.53
C GLU A 95 -3.24 2.23 -6.01
N TYR A 96 -3.33 3.52 -6.31
CA TYR A 96 -3.26 4.01 -7.69
C TYR A 96 -1.97 3.56 -8.38
N ALA A 97 -0.83 3.75 -7.73
CA ALA A 97 0.46 3.36 -8.30
C ALA A 97 0.62 1.85 -8.49
N LEU A 98 0.03 1.03 -7.59
CA LEU A 98 0.03 -0.42 -7.70
C LEU A 98 -0.91 -0.89 -8.81
N ALA A 99 -2.12 -0.34 -8.89
CA ALA A 99 -3.13 -0.70 -9.90
C ALA A 99 -2.63 -0.36 -11.32
N ASN A 100 -2.05 0.83 -11.48
CA ASN A 100 -1.53 1.31 -12.75
C ASN A 100 -0.09 0.85 -13.04
N ARG A 101 0.50 0.05 -12.14
CA ARG A 101 1.89 -0.46 -12.27
C ARG A 101 2.90 0.65 -12.55
N VAL A 102 2.75 1.79 -11.88
CA VAL A 102 3.67 2.92 -12.05
C VAL A 102 5.09 2.49 -11.70
N GLU A 103 6.01 2.58 -12.65
CA GLU A 103 7.36 2.07 -12.48
C GLU A 103 8.25 3.02 -11.69
N HIS A 104 8.16 4.31 -11.93
CA HIS A 104 9.09 5.30 -11.38
C HIS A 104 8.49 6.11 -10.23
N GLY A 105 9.36 6.71 -9.43
CA GLY A 105 9.00 7.66 -8.38
C GLY A 105 8.56 7.03 -7.06
N VAL A 106 8.36 7.90 -6.07
CA VAL A 106 7.83 7.58 -4.75
C VAL A 106 6.33 7.90 -4.74
N TRP A 107 5.51 6.92 -4.45
CA TRP A 107 4.06 7.02 -4.44
C TRP A 107 3.50 6.47 -3.12
N GLY A 108 2.70 7.25 -2.43
CA GLY A 108 2.14 6.86 -1.15
C GLY A 108 3.19 6.44 -0.11
N GLY A 109 4.38 7.05 -0.15
CA GLY A 109 5.49 6.70 0.73
C GLY A 109 6.24 5.43 0.35
N ALA A 110 5.92 4.81 -0.79
CA ALA A 110 6.59 3.61 -1.26
C ALA A 110 7.46 3.89 -2.50
N SER A 111 8.72 3.49 -2.43
CA SER A 111 9.63 3.49 -3.57
C SER A 111 9.23 2.41 -4.59
N GLU A 112 9.75 2.51 -5.81
CA GLU A 112 9.58 1.50 -6.86
C GLU A 112 9.86 0.08 -6.36
N ARG A 113 11.00 -0.11 -5.70
CA ARG A 113 11.41 -1.41 -5.16
C ARG A 113 10.41 -1.96 -4.12
N GLN A 114 9.85 -1.08 -3.29
CA GLN A 114 8.83 -1.47 -2.31
C GLN A 114 7.52 -1.86 -3.00
N ARG A 115 7.08 -1.11 -3.99
CA ARG A 115 5.86 -1.44 -4.77
C ARG A 115 6.00 -2.77 -5.51
N ARG A 116 7.15 -3.06 -6.11
CA ARG A 116 7.40 -4.38 -6.74
C ARG A 116 7.28 -5.53 -5.75
N ARG A 117 7.77 -5.35 -4.51
CA ARG A 117 7.62 -6.35 -3.45
C ARG A 117 6.16 -6.57 -3.06
N VAL A 118 5.39 -5.49 -2.92
CA VAL A 118 3.95 -5.58 -2.62
C VAL A 118 3.21 -6.31 -3.73
N LEU A 119 3.43 -5.97 -4.98
CA LEU A 119 2.80 -6.64 -6.13
C LEU A 119 3.16 -8.14 -6.18
N LYS A 120 4.43 -8.47 -5.92
CA LYS A 120 4.86 -9.86 -5.85
C LYS A 120 4.16 -10.62 -4.72
N ALA A 121 4.06 -10.03 -3.54
CA ALA A 121 3.39 -10.64 -2.40
C ALA A 121 1.89 -10.85 -2.67
N ARG A 122 1.19 -9.85 -3.22
CA ARG A 122 -0.22 -9.96 -3.60
C ARG A 122 -0.45 -11.09 -4.61
N ARG A 123 0.42 -11.19 -5.61
CA ARG A 123 0.34 -12.29 -6.60
C ARG A 123 0.53 -13.66 -5.96
N GLN A 124 1.45 -13.80 -5.02
CA GLN A 124 1.69 -15.07 -4.32
C GLN A 124 0.48 -15.51 -3.48
N VAL A 125 -0.19 -14.57 -2.82
CA VAL A 125 -1.41 -14.86 -2.07
C VAL A 125 -2.50 -15.38 -3.01
N LEU A 126 -2.76 -14.70 -4.11
CA LEU A 126 -3.77 -15.10 -5.09
C LEU A 126 -3.49 -16.51 -5.67
N LEU A 127 -2.22 -16.81 -5.96
CA LEU A 127 -1.83 -18.13 -6.47
C LEU A 127 -2.03 -19.23 -5.42
N ARG A 128 -1.78 -18.94 -4.16
CA ARG A 128 -2.01 -19.89 -3.06
C ARG A 128 -3.50 -20.16 -2.89
N GLU A 129 -4.33 -19.12 -2.89
CA GLU A 129 -5.78 -19.25 -2.76
C GLU A 129 -6.38 -20.06 -3.91
N SER A 130 -5.97 -19.79 -5.14
CA SER A 130 -6.42 -20.57 -6.32
C SER A 130 -6.00 -22.03 -6.26
N SER A 131 -4.84 -22.35 -5.71
CA SER A 131 -4.38 -23.73 -5.55
C SER A 131 -5.21 -24.52 -4.53
N LEU A 132 -5.73 -23.84 -3.49
CA LEU A 132 -6.56 -24.49 -2.47
C LEU A 132 -7.99 -24.76 -2.96
N GLN A 133 -8.46 -24.07 -3.98
CA GLN A 133 -9.80 -24.26 -4.54
C GLN A 133 -9.89 -25.42 -5.54
N ILE A 134 -8.76 -25.93 -6.03
CA ILE A 134 -8.70 -27.02 -7.00
C ILE A 134 -8.60 -28.40 -6.31
N SER A 135 -8.41 -28.42 -5.01
CA SER A 135 -8.27 -29.62 -4.20
C SER A 135 -9.59 -29.98 -3.50
#